data_1cf372dc27c82be6976160b3fc9af7a8
#
_entry.id   1cf372dc27c82be6976160b3fc9af7a8
#
_cell.length_a   1.000
_cell.length_b   1.000
_cell.length_c   1.000
_cell.angle_alpha   90.00
_cell.angle_beta   90.00
_cell.angle_gamma   90.00
#
_symmetry.space_group_name_H-M   'P 1'
#
loop_
_entity.id
_entity.type
_entity.pdbx_description
1 polymer ?
#
loop_
_entity_poly.entity_id
_entity_poly.type
_entity_poly.pdbx_seq_one_letter_code
_entity_poly.pdbx_strand_id
1 'polypeptide(L)'
;MRSITEIVDRFKQNWTGELSSAAVAQACRDAGMTWHNSALNPIVTIQIFFLQILHGNTACEHLSHLAGLSFTAAAYCRARMRLELEALRLLLGRCVEQLQQDTFDTGRWLGHRVFHVDG
;
A
#
# COMPACT_ATOMS: atom_id res chain seq x y z
N MET A 1 1.51 12.65 16.53
CA MET A 1 1.24 11.31 15.94
C MET A 1 -0.11 11.34 15.25
N ARG A 2 -0.19 10.82 14.05
CA ARG A 2 -1.44 10.74 13.31
C ARG A 2 -2.25 9.54 13.78
N SER A 3 -3.58 9.69 13.84
CA SER A 3 -4.46 8.55 14.07
C SER A 3 -4.48 7.64 12.82
N ILE A 4 -4.87 6.38 13.01
CA ILE A 4 -5.03 5.44 11.91
C ILE A 4 -6.05 5.97 10.89
N THR A 5 -7.14 6.57 11.38
CA THR A 5 -8.17 7.16 10.51
C THR A 5 -7.59 8.25 9.61
N GLU A 6 -6.79 9.15 10.18
CA GLU A 6 -6.13 10.22 9.40
C GLU A 6 -5.19 9.65 8.33
N ILE A 7 -4.42 8.61 8.66
CA ILE A 7 -3.53 7.93 7.71
C ILE A 7 -4.32 7.32 6.57
N VAL A 8 -5.41 6.61 6.89
CA VAL A 8 -6.28 5.99 5.90
C VAL A 8 -6.93 7.03 5.00
N ASP A 9 -7.45 8.11 5.57
CA ASP A 9 -8.11 9.18 4.80
C ASP A 9 -7.11 9.88 3.88
N ARG A 10 -5.91 10.14 4.35
CA ARG A 10 -4.85 10.72 3.51
C ARG A 10 -4.48 9.80 2.35
N PHE A 11 -4.38 8.50 2.61
CA PHE A 11 -4.11 7.53 1.55
C PHE A 11 -5.22 7.54 0.50
N LYS A 12 -6.48 7.55 0.94
CA LYS A 12 -7.62 7.60 0.02
C LYS A 12 -7.62 8.85 -0.86
N GLN A 13 -7.20 9.98 -0.29
CA GLN A 13 -7.17 11.26 -1.01
C GLN A 13 -5.96 11.40 -1.94
N ASN A 14 -4.84 10.84 -1.55
CA ASN A 14 -3.58 10.97 -2.29
C ASN A 14 -2.81 9.64 -2.30
N TRP A 15 -3.44 8.61 -2.85
CA TRP A 15 -2.90 7.25 -2.83
C TRP A 15 -1.56 7.09 -3.55
N THR A 16 -1.30 7.89 -4.57
CA THR A 16 -0.02 7.84 -5.30
C THR A 16 1.12 8.52 -4.53
N GLY A 17 0.79 9.51 -3.70
CA GLY A 17 1.78 10.23 -2.90
C GLY A 17 2.10 9.56 -1.57
N GLU A 18 1.08 8.99 -0.91
CA GLU A 18 1.28 8.35 0.40
C GLU A 18 2.02 7.01 0.29
N LEU A 19 1.84 6.27 -0.81
CA LEU A 19 2.61 5.07 -1.09
C LEU A 19 3.54 5.37 -2.27
N SER A 20 4.76 5.79 -1.96
CA SER A 20 5.74 6.27 -2.92
C SER A 20 6.02 5.25 -4.04
N SER A 21 5.96 5.70 -5.27
CA SER A 21 6.30 4.87 -6.44
C SER A 21 7.73 4.35 -6.36
N ALA A 22 8.66 5.14 -5.84
CA ALA A 22 10.06 4.72 -5.68
C ALA A 22 10.20 3.58 -4.68
N ALA A 23 9.50 3.66 -3.54
CA ALA A 23 9.52 2.61 -2.51
C ALA A 23 8.88 1.32 -3.02
N VAL A 24 7.75 1.41 -3.73
CA VAL A 24 7.07 0.25 -4.31
C VAL A 24 7.94 -0.39 -5.38
N ALA A 25 8.53 0.40 -6.27
CA ALA A 25 9.42 -0.09 -7.32
C ALA A 25 10.63 -0.83 -6.72
N GLN A 26 11.21 -0.29 -5.66
CA GLN A 26 12.36 -0.92 -5.01
C GLN A 26 11.99 -2.27 -4.39
N ALA A 27 10.83 -2.35 -3.72
CA ALA A 27 10.35 -3.61 -3.17
C ALA A 27 10.12 -4.66 -4.26
N CYS A 28 9.58 -4.26 -5.39
CA CYS A 28 9.39 -5.16 -6.54
C CYS A 28 10.72 -5.66 -7.11
N ARG A 29 11.70 -4.77 -7.25
CA ARG A 29 13.05 -5.15 -7.73
C ARG A 29 13.74 -6.10 -6.75
N ASP A 30 13.64 -5.81 -5.46
CA ASP A 30 14.25 -6.64 -4.40
C ASP A 30 13.61 -8.03 -4.35
N ALA A 31 12.35 -8.14 -4.76
CA ALA A 31 11.65 -9.41 -4.90
C ALA A 31 11.98 -10.16 -6.21
N GLY A 32 12.85 -9.60 -7.04
CA GLY A 32 13.24 -10.19 -8.31
C GLY A 32 12.26 -9.99 -9.46
N MET A 33 11.31 -9.07 -9.32
CA MET A 33 10.35 -8.78 -10.39
C MET A 33 10.96 -7.94 -11.49
N THR A 34 10.56 -8.23 -12.73
CA THR A 34 10.82 -7.40 -13.90
C THR A 34 9.50 -7.10 -14.59
N TRP A 35 9.42 -5.95 -15.25
CA TRP A 35 8.18 -5.57 -15.94
C TRP A 35 8.47 -4.60 -17.08
N HIS A 36 7.52 -4.56 -18.01
CA HIS A 36 7.50 -3.58 -19.08
C HIS A 36 6.71 -2.34 -18.66
N ASN A 37 7.02 -1.22 -19.26
CA ASN A 37 6.26 0.01 -19.02
C ASN A 37 4.84 -0.16 -19.57
N SER A 38 3.86 -0.12 -18.68
CA SER A 38 2.44 -0.26 -19.01
C SER A 38 1.58 0.48 -17.98
N ALA A 39 0.31 0.71 -18.31
CA ALA A 39 -0.61 1.43 -17.45
C ALA A 39 -0.81 0.71 -16.09
N LEU A 40 -0.90 -0.63 -16.10
CA LEU A 40 -1.03 -1.45 -14.90
C LEU A 40 0.27 -2.23 -14.63
N ASN A 41 1.39 -1.50 -14.53
CA ASN A 41 2.65 -2.08 -14.08
C ASN A 41 2.53 -2.48 -12.59
N PRO A 42 3.46 -3.28 -12.04
CA PRO A 42 3.38 -3.70 -10.65
C PRO A 42 3.27 -2.57 -9.64
N ILE A 43 3.91 -1.44 -9.89
CA ILE A 43 3.89 -0.29 -8.98
C ILE A 43 2.47 0.25 -8.84
N VAL A 44 1.85 0.58 -9.96
CA VAL A 44 0.48 1.10 -10.01
C VAL A 44 -0.50 0.06 -9.48
N THR A 45 -0.32 -1.20 -9.84
CA THR A 45 -1.18 -2.31 -9.40
C THR A 45 -1.17 -2.45 -7.88
N ILE A 46 0.00 -2.37 -7.25
CA ILE A 46 0.11 -2.43 -5.79
C ILE A 46 -0.58 -1.22 -5.14
N GLN A 47 -0.38 -0.04 -5.68
CA GLN A 47 -1.03 1.17 -5.17
C GLN A 47 -2.56 1.07 -5.25
N ILE A 48 -3.09 0.58 -6.36
CA ILE A 48 -4.53 0.35 -6.53
C ILE A 48 -5.03 -0.75 -5.58
N PHE A 49 -4.24 -1.78 -5.37
CA PHE A 49 -4.58 -2.86 -4.45
C PHE A 49 -4.78 -2.35 -3.02
N PHE A 50 -3.87 -1.51 -2.54
CA PHE A 50 -4.04 -0.88 -1.23
C PHE A 50 -5.26 0.03 -1.19
N LEU A 51 -5.50 0.78 -2.26
CA LEU A 51 -6.70 1.61 -2.37
C LEU A 51 -7.98 0.77 -2.26
N GLN A 52 -8.00 -0.40 -2.90
CA GLN A 52 -9.11 -1.35 -2.84
C GLN A 52 -9.37 -1.81 -1.39
N ILE A 53 -8.31 -2.19 -0.69
CA ILE A 53 -8.41 -2.66 0.71
C ILE A 53 -8.97 -1.54 1.59
N LEU A 54 -8.46 -0.33 1.46
CA LEU A 54 -8.84 0.80 2.30
C LEU A 54 -10.28 1.29 2.03
N HIS A 55 -10.83 0.97 0.86
CA HIS A 55 -12.23 1.21 0.54
C HIS A 55 -13.13 0.00 0.83
N GLY A 56 -12.75 -0.83 1.81
CA GLY A 56 -13.55 -1.97 2.24
C GLY A 56 -13.63 -3.11 1.24
N ASN A 57 -12.56 -3.35 0.50
CA ASN A 57 -12.50 -4.37 -0.56
C ASN A 57 -13.55 -4.13 -1.65
N THR A 58 -13.66 -2.88 -2.09
CA THR A 58 -14.61 -2.49 -3.14
C THR A 58 -14.45 -3.34 -4.40
N ALA A 59 -15.53 -3.44 -5.18
CA ALA A 59 -15.54 -4.22 -6.41
C ALA A 59 -14.52 -3.69 -7.42
N CYS A 60 -13.91 -4.60 -8.19
CA CYS A 60 -12.88 -4.25 -9.17
C CYS A 60 -13.38 -3.24 -10.22
N GLU A 61 -14.66 -3.33 -10.60
CA GLU A 61 -15.29 -2.41 -11.54
C GLU A 61 -15.31 -0.96 -11.04
N HIS A 62 -15.30 -0.76 -9.73
CA HIS A 62 -15.35 0.57 -9.12
C HIS A 62 -13.96 1.20 -8.97
N LEU A 63 -12.90 0.39 -9.02
CA LEU A 63 -11.53 0.86 -8.79
C LEU A 63 -11.04 1.86 -9.84
N SER A 64 -11.40 1.67 -11.10
CA SER A 64 -11.06 2.61 -12.17
C SER A 64 -11.55 4.02 -11.83
N HIS A 65 -12.77 4.11 -11.34
CA HIS A 65 -13.37 5.37 -10.92
C HIS A 65 -12.63 5.98 -9.72
N LEU A 66 -12.38 5.18 -8.68
CA LEU A 66 -11.68 5.65 -7.48
C LEU A 66 -10.25 6.08 -7.76
N ALA A 67 -9.54 5.35 -8.60
CA ALA A 67 -8.15 5.64 -8.94
C ALA A 67 -7.99 6.78 -9.95
N GLY A 68 -9.06 7.14 -10.66
CA GLY A 68 -9.01 8.12 -11.73
C GLY A 68 -8.20 7.65 -12.93
N LEU A 69 -8.10 6.33 -13.14
CA LEU A 69 -7.36 5.71 -14.22
C LEU A 69 -8.30 4.86 -15.07
N SER A 70 -8.01 4.78 -16.37
CA SER A 70 -8.80 3.97 -17.29
C SER A 70 -8.23 2.55 -17.38
N PHE A 71 -8.95 1.58 -16.84
CA PHE A 71 -8.65 0.16 -16.97
C PHE A 71 -9.91 -0.66 -16.75
N THR A 72 -9.91 -1.91 -17.25
CA THR A 72 -11.01 -2.84 -17.02
C THR A 72 -10.77 -3.66 -15.75
N ALA A 73 -11.85 -4.15 -15.15
CA ALA A 73 -11.77 -5.05 -14.00
C ALA A 73 -10.93 -6.30 -14.33
N ALA A 74 -11.12 -6.87 -15.53
CA ALA A 74 -10.37 -8.04 -15.98
C ALA A 74 -8.86 -7.76 -16.09
N ALA A 75 -8.49 -6.59 -16.64
CA ALA A 75 -7.09 -6.18 -16.76
C ALA A 75 -6.45 -6.02 -15.39
N TYR A 76 -7.16 -5.41 -14.44
CA TYR A 76 -6.69 -5.25 -13.06
C TYR A 76 -6.53 -6.60 -12.37
N CYS A 77 -7.50 -7.50 -12.49
CA CYS A 77 -7.41 -8.83 -11.89
C CYS A 77 -6.19 -9.59 -12.42
N ARG A 78 -5.92 -9.53 -13.73
CA ARG A 78 -4.74 -10.14 -14.32
C ARG A 78 -3.44 -9.51 -13.82
N ALA A 79 -3.40 -8.18 -13.71
CA ALA A 79 -2.24 -7.47 -13.18
C ALA A 79 -1.96 -7.87 -11.73
N ARG A 80 -3.01 -7.95 -10.91
CA ARG A 80 -2.91 -8.36 -9.51
C ARG A 80 -2.39 -9.79 -9.37
N MET A 81 -2.82 -10.70 -10.23
CA MET A 81 -2.36 -12.10 -10.24
C MET A 81 -0.87 -12.23 -10.58
N ARG A 82 -0.29 -11.25 -11.27
CA ARG A 82 1.14 -11.24 -11.60
C ARG A 82 2.03 -10.71 -10.49
N LEU A 83 1.44 -10.16 -9.41
CA LEU A 83 2.22 -9.65 -8.30
C LEU A 83 2.88 -10.78 -7.52
N GLU A 84 4.14 -10.58 -7.15
CA GLU A 84 4.86 -11.50 -6.28
C GLU A 84 4.55 -11.20 -4.82
N LEU A 85 4.21 -12.23 -4.06
CA LEU A 85 3.92 -12.10 -2.63
C LEU A 85 5.10 -11.49 -1.88
N GLU A 86 6.33 -11.82 -2.27
CA GLU A 86 7.54 -11.30 -1.64
C GLU A 86 7.63 -9.77 -1.76
N ALA A 87 7.21 -9.20 -2.90
CA ALA A 87 7.19 -7.74 -3.06
C ALA A 87 6.25 -7.09 -2.05
N LEU A 88 5.08 -7.66 -1.84
CA LEU A 88 4.12 -7.17 -0.85
C LEU A 88 4.67 -7.32 0.58
N ARG A 89 5.31 -8.44 0.87
CA ARG A 89 5.93 -8.70 2.17
C ARG A 89 7.02 -7.68 2.50
N LEU A 90 7.91 -7.42 1.56
CA LEU A 90 8.99 -6.44 1.72
C LEU A 90 8.44 -5.04 1.91
N LEU A 91 7.45 -4.66 1.10
CA LEU A 91 6.83 -3.34 1.19
C LEU A 91 6.14 -3.13 2.54
N LEU A 92 5.34 -4.10 2.98
CA LEU A 92 4.66 -4.03 4.28
C LEU A 92 5.64 -3.98 5.44
N GLY A 93 6.71 -4.79 5.40
CA GLY A 93 7.75 -4.76 6.42
C GLY A 93 8.42 -3.40 6.55
N ARG A 94 8.73 -2.77 5.43
CA ARG A 94 9.33 -1.44 5.38
C ARG A 94 8.37 -0.36 5.89
N CYS A 95 7.08 -0.48 5.56
CA CYS A 95 6.06 0.44 6.08
C CYS A 95 5.91 0.32 7.60
N VAL A 96 5.94 -0.89 8.14
CA VAL A 96 5.88 -1.13 9.60
C VAL A 96 7.10 -0.53 10.29
N GLU A 97 8.31 -0.73 9.75
CA GLU A 97 9.53 -0.15 10.30
C GLU A 97 9.44 1.39 10.34
N GLN A 98 8.94 2.00 9.26
CA GLN A 98 8.77 3.45 9.18
C GLN A 98 7.79 3.94 10.25
N LEU A 99 6.66 3.28 10.41
CA LEU A 99 5.67 3.63 11.44
C LEU A 99 6.24 3.47 12.84
N GLN A 100 7.04 2.44 13.08
CA GLN A 100 7.68 2.24 14.37
C GLN A 100 8.67 3.36 14.69
N GLN A 101 9.43 3.84 13.72
CA GLN A 101 10.33 4.97 13.89
C GLN A 101 9.57 6.26 14.17
N ASP A 102 8.51 6.53 13.41
CA ASP A 102 7.71 7.74 13.53
C ASP A 102 6.99 7.82 14.89
N THR A 103 6.68 6.68 15.50
CA THR A 103 5.95 6.61 16.77
C THR A 103 6.87 6.29 17.96
N PHE A 104 8.17 6.20 17.75
CA PHE A 104 9.12 5.75 18.75
C PHE A 104 9.03 6.53 20.06
N ASP A 105 9.02 7.88 20.00
CA ASP A 105 8.99 8.72 21.19
C ASP A 105 7.59 8.89 21.79
N THR A 106 6.56 8.89 20.94
CA THR A 106 5.18 9.12 21.37
C THR A 106 4.46 7.85 21.81
N GLY A 107 4.92 6.68 21.35
CA GLY A 107 4.32 5.39 21.69
C GLY A 107 4.94 4.74 22.92
N ARG A 108 5.79 5.46 23.68
CA ARG A 108 6.46 4.91 24.87
C ARG A 108 5.80 5.40 26.16
N TRP A 109 5.67 4.48 27.11
CA TRP A 109 5.25 4.77 28.47
C TRP A 109 6.38 4.37 29.42
N LEU A 110 6.90 5.32 30.18
CA LEU A 110 8.06 5.14 31.07
C LEU A 110 9.26 4.47 30.36
N GLY A 111 9.50 4.88 29.10
CA GLY A 111 10.60 4.34 28.29
C GLY A 111 10.31 2.99 27.64
N HIS A 112 9.14 2.41 27.87
CA HIS A 112 8.74 1.11 27.30
C HIS A 112 7.74 1.29 26.16
N ARG A 113 7.83 0.40 25.16
CA ARG A 113 6.85 0.38 24.07
C ARG A 113 5.50 -0.12 24.61
N VAL A 114 4.47 0.60 24.22
CA VAL A 114 3.10 0.26 24.61
C VAL A 114 2.40 -0.38 23.42
N PHE A 115 1.85 -1.58 23.62
CA PHE A 115 1.05 -2.28 22.64
C PHE A 115 -0.39 -2.32 23.09
N HIS A 116 -1.30 -1.99 22.19
CA HIS A 116 -2.73 -2.16 22.41
C HIS A 116 -3.14 -3.52 21.87
N VAL A 117 -3.67 -4.37 22.75
CA VAL A 117 -4.09 -5.73 22.39
C VAL A 117 -5.59 -5.81 22.49
N ASP A 118 -6.25 -6.06 21.37
CA ASP A 118 -7.69 -6.32 21.33
C ASP A 118 -7.93 -7.80 21.59
N GLY A 119 -8.71 -8.04 22.62
CA GLY A 119 -9.04 -9.40 23.06
C GLY A 119 -10.10 -10.09 22.22
#